data_88f05ee0612a799d6600760bf07ddb20
#
_entry.id   88f05ee0612a799d6600760bf07ddb20
#
_cell.length_a   1.000
_cell.length_b   1.000
_cell.length_c   1.000
_cell.angle_alpha   90.00
_cell.angle_beta   90.00
_cell.angle_gamma   90.00
#
_symmetry.space_group_name_H-M   'P 1'
#
loop_
_entity.id
_entity.type
_entity.pdbx_description
1 polymer ?
#
loop_
_entity_poly.entity_id
_entity_poly.type
_entity_poly.pdbx_seq_one_letter_code
_entity_poly.pdbx_strand_id
1 'polypeptide(L)'
;MISVVIPLYNKEKSIAQTLECVLNQTYKDFEVIVVDDGSKDNSAAIVAQFTDTRIHLIRQENGGVSAARNRGIEEAQGKYVAFLDADDVW
;
A
#
# COMPACT_ATOMS: atom_id res chain seq x y z
N MET A 1 -16.52 -4.14 1.57
CA MET A 1 -15.12 -4.08 1.06
C MET A 1 -14.25 -3.33 2.06
N ILE A 2 -13.04 -3.80 2.25
CA ILE A 2 -12.03 -3.17 3.10
C ILE A 2 -10.99 -2.50 2.20
N SER A 3 -10.62 -1.26 2.52
CA SER A 3 -9.49 -0.58 1.87
C SER A 3 -8.27 -0.71 2.78
N VAL A 4 -7.25 -1.41 2.31
CA VAL A 4 -5.98 -1.56 3.05
C VAL A 4 -5.02 -0.48 2.55
N VAL A 5 -4.66 0.44 3.43
CA VAL A 5 -3.77 1.56 3.10
C VAL A 5 -2.36 1.25 3.60
N ILE A 6 -1.41 1.26 2.69
CA ILE A 6 0.00 0.99 2.98
C ILE A 6 0.83 2.23 2.65
N PRO A 7 1.21 3.03 3.65
CA PRO A 7 2.18 4.10 3.40
C PRO A 7 3.54 3.47 3.11
N LEU A 8 4.16 3.91 2.02
CA LEU A 8 5.41 3.32 1.55
C LEU A 8 6.48 4.38 1.46
N TYR A 9 7.61 4.17 2.14
CA TYR A 9 8.78 5.03 2.01
C TYR A 9 10.06 4.22 2.21
N ASN A 10 10.82 4.03 1.15
CA ASN A 10 12.12 3.33 1.16
C ASN A 10 12.06 1.96 1.83
N LYS A 11 11.14 1.12 1.38
CA LYS A 11 10.93 -0.25 1.91
C LYS A 11 11.08 -1.30 0.81
N GLU A 12 12.05 -1.13 -0.09
CA GLU A 12 12.22 -2.04 -1.23
C GLU A 12 12.51 -3.48 -0.80
N LYS A 13 13.07 -3.69 0.41
CA LYS A 13 13.40 -5.02 0.89
C LYS A 13 12.21 -5.79 1.47
N SER A 14 11.13 -5.10 1.81
CA SER A 14 10.01 -5.71 2.53
C SER A 14 8.67 -5.58 1.83
N ILE A 15 8.50 -4.59 0.96
CA ILE A 15 7.17 -4.29 0.38
C ILE A 15 6.59 -5.46 -0.40
N ALA A 16 7.40 -6.20 -1.14
CA ALA A 16 6.90 -7.34 -1.91
C ALA A 16 6.31 -8.40 -0.98
N GLN A 17 7.00 -8.74 0.11
CA GLN A 17 6.52 -9.71 1.08
C GLN A 17 5.24 -9.23 1.76
N THR A 18 5.17 -7.95 2.11
CA THR A 18 3.98 -7.35 2.72
C THR A 18 2.78 -7.49 1.78
N LEU A 19 2.95 -7.15 0.50
CA LEU A 19 1.88 -7.27 -0.48
C LEU A 19 1.45 -8.72 -0.69
N GLU A 20 2.39 -9.65 -0.75
CA GLU A 20 2.07 -11.07 -0.90
C GLU A 20 1.25 -11.57 0.28
N CYS A 21 1.59 -11.16 1.51
CA CYS A 21 0.84 -11.54 2.69
C CYS A 21 -0.59 -11.02 2.65
N VAL A 22 -0.78 -9.77 2.22
CA VAL A 22 -2.11 -9.19 2.11
C VAL A 22 -2.94 -9.92 1.05
N LEU A 23 -2.35 -10.18 -0.11
CA LEU A 23 -3.06 -10.82 -1.22
C LEU A 23 -3.46 -12.27 -0.90
N ASN A 24 -2.77 -12.91 0.03
CA ASN A 24 -3.02 -14.30 0.41
C ASN A 24 -4.00 -14.46 1.58
N GLN A 25 -4.61 -13.37 2.05
CA GLN A 25 -5.60 -13.46 3.11
C GLN A 25 -6.86 -14.18 2.63
N THR A 26 -7.53 -14.86 3.57
CA THR A 26 -8.77 -15.59 3.26
C THR A 26 -9.90 -14.66 2.83
N TYR A 27 -9.99 -13.50 3.43
CA TYR A 27 -10.98 -12.51 3.03
C TYR A 27 -10.53 -11.87 1.72
N LYS A 28 -11.37 -11.93 0.70
CA LYS A 28 -10.98 -11.50 -0.65
C LYS A 28 -11.61 -10.18 -1.10
N ASP A 29 -12.59 -9.67 -0.36
CA ASP A 29 -13.28 -8.42 -0.73
C ASP A 29 -12.54 -7.21 -0.19
N PHE A 30 -11.40 -6.89 -0.79
CA PHE A 30 -10.58 -5.73 -0.38
C PHE A 30 -9.90 -5.10 -1.58
N GLU A 31 -9.47 -3.86 -1.41
CA GLU A 31 -8.53 -3.18 -2.29
C GLU A 31 -7.28 -2.83 -1.47
N VAL A 32 -6.15 -2.67 -2.14
CA VAL A 32 -4.90 -2.27 -1.51
C VAL A 32 -4.46 -0.96 -2.13
N ILE A 33 -4.30 0.06 -1.31
CA ILE A 33 -3.85 1.38 -1.76
C ILE A 33 -2.46 1.60 -1.19
N VAL A 34 -1.46 1.52 -2.05
CA VAL A 34 -0.07 1.79 -1.67
C VAL A 34 0.23 3.24 -2.01
N VAL A 35 0.52 4.03 -1.00
CA VAL A 35 0.88 5.43 -1.18
C VAL A 35 2.38 5.56 -1.03
N ASP A 36 3.08 5.71 -2.15
CA ASP A 36 4.52 5.90 -2.18
C ASP A 36 4.83 7.37 -1.89
N ASP A 37 5.36 7.62 -0.71
CA ASP A 37 5.63 8.95 -0.18
C ASP A 37 7.01 9.44 -0.59
N GLY A 38 7.29 9.39 -1.88
CA GLY A 38 8.54 9.90 -2.43
C GLY A 38 9.74 8.98 -2.20
N SER A 39 9.55 7.65 -2.26
CA SER A 39 10.67 6.71 -2.11
C SER A 39 11.76 6.98 -3.14
N LYS A 40 13.00 6.91 -2.68
CA LYS A 40 14.20 7.11 -3.54
C LYS A 40 14.82 5.80 -3.96
N ASP A 41 14.35 4.68 -3.42
CA ASP A 41 14.79 3.34 -3.79
C ASP A 41 13.85 2.73 -4.83
N ASN A 42 13.88 1.41 -4.99
CA ASN A 42 13.06 0.70 -5.96
C ASN A 42 11.66 0.31 -5.45
N SER A 43 11.23 0.86 -4.31
CA SER A 43 9.95 0.49 -3.69
C SER A 43 8.77 0.61 -4.66
N ALA A 44 8.63 1.76 -5.31
CA ALA A 44 7.51 1.97 -6.24
C ALA A 44 7.59 1.03 -7.44
N ALA A 45 8.79 0.80 -7.97
CA ALA A 45 8.97 -0.12 -9.10
C ALA A 45 8.58 -1.55 -8.74
N ILE A 46 8.86 -1.99 -7.51
CA ILE A 46 8.48 -3.31 -7.03
C ILE A 46 6.96 -3.43 -6.98
N VAL A 47 6.27 -2.43 -6.43
CA VAL A 47 4.80 -2.44 -6.39
C VAL A 47 4.22 -2.47 -7.80
N ALA A 48 4.80 -1.72 -8.73
CA ALA A 48 4.33 -1.66 -10.11
C ALA A 48 4.46 -2.99 -10.85
N GLN A 49 5.29 -3.92 -10.36
CA GLN A 49 5.42 -5.25 -10.96
C GLN A 49 4.27 -6.18 -10.56
N PHE A 50 3.50 -5.87 -9.54
CA PHE A 50 2.35 -6.66 -9.16
C PHE A 50 1.22 -6.43 -10.16
N THR A 51 0.63 -7.51 -10.64
CA THR A 51 -0.43 -7.44 -11.67
C THR A 51 -1.83 -7.59 -11.10
N ASP A 52 -1.96 -7.79 -9.80
CA ASP A 52 -3.27 -7.94 -9.16
C ASP A 52 -4.05 -6.63 -9.26
N THR A 53 -5.27 -6.71 -9.80
CA THR A 53 -6.10 -5.52 -10.05
C THR A 53 -6.59 -4.85 -8.77
N ARG A 54 -6.47 -5.49 -7.62
CA ARG A 54 -6.85 -4.91 -6.34
C ARG A 54 -5.82 -3.92 -5.81
N ILE A 55 -4.60 -3.92 -6.36
CA ILE A 55 -3.52 -3.04 -5.93
C ILE A 55 -3.55 -1.74 -6.73
N HIS A 56 -3.58 -0.62 -6.03
CA HIS A 56 -3.51 0.72 -6.60
C HIS A 56 -2.30 1.43 -6.03
N LEU A 57 -1.39 1.86 -6.89
CA LEU A 57 -0.20 2.59 -6.50
C LEU A 57 -0.41 4.09 -6.74
N ILE A 58 -0.23 4.87 -5.69
CA ILE A 58 -0.28 6.33 -5.75
C ILE A 58 1.10 6.85 -5.37
N ARG A 59 1.66 7.75 -6.16
CA ARG A 59 2.94 8.36 -5.87
C ARG A 59 2.76 9.83 -5.56
N GLN A 60 3.45 10.30 -4.52
CA GLN A 60 3.40 11.71 -4.12
C GLN A 60 4.78 12.17 -3.66
N GLU A 61 4.98 13.48 -3.57
CA GLU A 61 6.18 14.03 -2.96
C GLU A 61 6.21 13.71 -1.48
N ASN A 62 7.40 13.51 -0.93
CA ASN A 62 7.56 13.17 0.47
C ASN A 62 6.90 14.22 1.37
N GLY A 63 5.90 13.80 2.12
CA GLY A 63 5.17 14.64 3.05
C GLY A 63 5.05 14.02 4.44
N GLY A 64 5.62 12.84 4.62
CA GLY A 64 5.56 12.11 5.88
C GLY A 64 4.45 11.08 5.92
N VAL A 65 4.51 10.20 6.92
CA VAL A 65 3.59 9.07 7.05
C VAL A 65 2.14 9.52 7.22
N SER A 66 1.91 10.62 7.92
CA SER A 66 0.54 11.14 8.10
C SER A 66 -0.06 11.63 6.77
N ALA A 67 0.74 12.29 5.95
CA ALA A 67 0.30 12.72 4.63
C ALA A 67 -0.03 11.52 3.73
N ALA A 68 0.79 10.48 3.78
CA ALA A 68 0.57 9.26 3.02
C ALA A 68 -0.71 8.55 3.46
N ARG A 69 -0.95 8.43 4.77
CA ARG A 69 -2.18 7.84 5.29
C ARG A 69 -3.41 8.63 4.87
N ASN A 70 -3.35 9.94 4.97
CA ASN A 70 -4.46 10.80 4.56
C ASN A 70 -4.77 10.66 3.08
N ARG A 71 -3.75 10.58 2.24
CA ARG A 71 -3.94 10.34 0.81
C ARG A 71 -4.62 9.00 0.56
N GLY A 72 -4.21 7.96 1.28
CA GLY A 72 -4.83 6.65 1.18
C GLY A 72 -6.30 6.68 1.56
N ILE A 73 -6.63 7.40 2.65
CA ILE A 73 -8.02 7.55 3.08
C ILE A 73 -8.85 8.26 2.02
N GLU A 74 -8.32 9.32 1.41
CA GLU A 74 -9.02 10.06 0.36
C GLU A 74 -9.34 9.17 -0.85
N GLU A 75 -8.45 8.25 -1.18
CA GLU A 75 -8.61 7.35 -2.34
C GLU A 75 -9.39 6.09 -2.01
N ALA A 76 -9.63 5.80 -0.73
CA ALA A 76 -10.28 4.57 -0.30
C ALA A 76 -11.73 4.54 -0.74
N GLN A 77 -12.16 3.44 -1.33
CA GLN A 77 -13.54 3.21 -1.75
C GLN A 77 -14.28 2.22 -0.85
N GLY A 78 -13.55 1.54 0.03
CA GLY A 78 -14.13 0.57 0.93
C GLY A 78 -14.85 1.22 2.09
N LYS A 79 -15.80 0.49 2.67
CA LYS A 79 -16.54 0.93 3.85
C LYS A 79 -15.64 1.02 5.08
N TYR A 80 -14.63 0.16 5.14
CA TYR A 80 -13.68 0.10 6.25
C TYR A 80 -12.28 0.35 5.73
N VAL A 81 -11.46 1.04 6.51
CA VAL A 81 -10.06 1.33 6.17
C VAL A 81 -9.18 0.65 7.21
N ALA A 82 -8.23 -0.15 6.76
CA ALA A 82 -7.22 -0.76 7.60
C ALA A 82 -5.85 -0.23 7.18
N PHE A 83 -4.98 0.02 8.15
CA PHE A 83 -3.62 0.47 7.88
C PHE A 83 -2.63 -0.66 8.12
N LEU A 84 -1.65 -0.75 7.26
CA LEU A 84 -0.59 -1.74 7.36
C LEU A 84 0.73 -1.08 6.99
N ASP A 85 1.75 -1.23 7.82
CA ASP A 85 3.06 -0.69 7.49
C ASP A 85 3.73 -1.55 6.41
N ALA A 86 4.57 -0.91 5.58
CA ALA A 86 5.18 -1.56 4.42
C ALA A 86 6.20 -2.64 4.79
N ASP A 87 6.56 -2.78 6.06
CA ASP A 87 7.43 -3.83 6.57
C ASP A 87 6.71 -4.80 7.52
N ASP A 88 5.39 -4.71 7.59
CA ASP A 88 4.59 -5.62 8.41
C ASP A 88 4.07 -6.80 7.60
N VAL A 89 3.68 -7.84 8.32
CA VAL A 89 2.99 -9.01 7.76
C VAL A 89 1.74 -9.28 8.58
N TRP A 90 0.73 -9.76 7.90
CA TRP A 90 -0.54 -10.15 8.56
C TRP A 90 -0.57 -11.64 8.83
#